data_cf4401504e201b16f95973cef5de6c4d
#
_entry.id   cf4401504e201b16f95973cef5de6c4d
#
_cell.length_a   1.000
_cell.length_b   1.000
_cell.length_c   1.000
_cell.angle_alpha   90.00
_cell.angle_beta   90.00
_cell.angle_gamma   90.00
#
_symmetry.space_group_name_H-M   'P 1'
#
loop_
_entity.id
_entity.type
_entity.pdbx_description
1 polymer ?
#
loop_
_entity_poly.entity_id
_entity_poly.type
_entity_poly.pdbx_seq_one_letter_code
_entity_poly.pdbx_strand_id
1 'polypeptide(L)'
;MSAPQRFQAALDAEQPLQIVGAINAYSAMLAEHSGFKAIYLSGGGVANWSYGLPDLGMTTMNDVLEDVHRITDATDAPLLVDIDTGWGSAFNIARTVRKMEKAGAACVHIEDQVAAKRCGHRPGKAIVSQEEMVARITAAVDARERMPIMARTDALAVEGLDAAVERAAACVEAGADYIFAEAMTDLSMYQPFVELGVPVLANMTEFGQTELYTTDQLGAQGVAMVLYPLSASRAMANAALDVYAAIRRDGTQKQVVDQMQTREELYQHLGYHAYEDKLDELFGELFGEQSD
;
A
#
# COMPACT_ATOMS: atom_id res chain seq x y z
N MET A 1 -6.50 -18.27 8.56
CA MET A 1 -5.20 -17.62 8.80
C MET A 1 -5.44 -16.17 9.17
N SER A 2 -4.64 -15.59 10.08
CA SER A 2 -4.68 -14.15 10.35
C SER A 2 -4.10 -13.36 9.17
N ALA A 3 -4.37 -12.03 9.09
CA ALA A 3 -3.83 -11.20 8.02
C ALA A 3 -2.28 -11.25 7.93
N PRO A 4 -1.51 -11.17 9.03
CA PRO A 4 -0.06 -11.37 8.99
C PRO A 4 0.37 -12.75 8.48
N GLN A 5 -0.37 -13.80 8.81
CA GLN A 5 -0.08 -15.15 8.30
C GLN A 5 -0.35 -15.27 6.80
N ARG A 6 -1.39 -14.58 6.28
CA ARG A 6 -1.65 -14.51 4.84
C ARG A 6 -0.53 -13.75 4.10
N PHE A 7 0.01 -12.68 4.71
CA PHE A 7 1.13 -11.94 4.13
C PHE A 7 2.39 -12.81 4.02
N GLN A 8 2.72 -13.53 5.09
CA GLN A 8 3.86 -14.46 5.07
C GLN A 8 3.65 -15.58 4.03
N ALA A 9 2.46 -16.16 3.96
CA ALA A 9 2.14 -17.18 2.97
C ALA A 9 2.23 -16.66 1.53
N ALA A 10 1.87 -15.39 1.28
CA ALA A 10 2.05 -14.74 -0.01
C ALA A 10 3.53 -14.58 -0.36
N LEU A 11 4.35 -14.14 0.60
CA LEU A 11 5.80 -13.98 0.43
C LEU A 11 6.51 -15.31 0.18
N ASP A 12 6.06 -16.39 0.82
CA ASP A 12 6.60 -17.73 0.60
C ASP A 12 6.22 -18.30 -0.77
N ALA A 13 5.04 -17.92 -1.29
CA ALA A 13 4.46 -18.46 -2.52
C ALA A 13 4.89 -17.72 -3.80
N GLU A 14 5.48 -16.52 -3.67
CA GLU A 14 5.87 -15.68 -4.81
C GLU A 14 7.13 -14.88 -4.48
N GLN A 15 8.18 -15.03 -5.28
CA GLN A 15 9.49 -14.39 -5.04
C GLN A 15 10.07 -13.86 -6.37
N PRO A 16 10.21 -12.52 -6.47
CA PRO A 16 9.72 -11.49 -5.53
C PRO A 16 8.19 -11.40 -5.49
N LEU A 17 7.63 -11.16 -4.30
CA LEU A 17 6.20 -10.92 -4.15
C LEU A 17 5.82 -9.57 -4.78
N GLN A 18 4.91 -9.58 -5.75
CA GLN A 18 4.36 -8.37 -6.32
C GLN A 18 3.24 -7.81 -5.43
N ILE A 19 3.41 -6.57 -5.00
CA ILE A 19 2.44 -5.85 -4.16
C ILE A 19 1.94 -4.63 -4.93
N VAL A 20 0.63 -4.52 -5.13
CA VAL A 20 0.03 -3.44 -5.90
C VAL A 20 -0.81 -2.52 -5.03
N GLY A 21 -0.72 -1.21 -5.29
CA GLY A 21 -1.47 -0.21 -4.55
C GLY A 21 -2.96 -0.20 -4.90
N ALA A 22 -3.78 -0.11 -3.86
CA ALA A 22 -5.23 0.09 -3.94
C ALA A 22 -5.62 1.35 -3.15
N ILE A 23 -6.52 2.16 -3.71
CA ILE A 23 -6.96 3.44 -3.12
C ILE A 23 -8.35 3.35 -2.47
N ASN A 24 -9.04 2.24 -2.64
CA ASN A 24 -10.36 1.97 -2.05
C ASN A 24 -10.69 0.47 -2.13
N ALA A 25 -11.81 0.08 -1.54
CA ALA A 25 -12.28 -1.30 -1.51
C ALA A 25 -12.40 -1.93 -2.90
N TYR A 26 -13.01 -1.24 -3.85
CA TYR A 26 -13.21 -1.80 -5.19
C TYR A 26 -11.89 -2.01 -5.94
N SER A 27 -10.94 -1.07 -5.87
CA SER A 27 -9.61 -1.26 -6.47
C SER A 27 -8.82 -2.41 -5.81
N ALA A 28 -9.03 -2.66 -4.51
CA ALA A 28 -8.46 -3.81 -3.81
C ALA A 28 -9.03 -5.14 -4.32
N MET A 29 -10.35 -5.21 -4.53
CA MET A 29 -11.00 -6.38 -5.15
C MET A 29 -10.49 -6.62 -6.58
N LEU A 30 -10.31 -5.57 -7.38
CA LEU A 30 -9.76 -5.69 -8.73
C LEU A 30 -8.32 -6.21 -8.72
N ALA A 31 -7.50 -5.78 -7.76
CA ALA A 31 -6.14 -6.28 -7.58
C ALA A 31 -6.13 -7.77 -7.24
N GLU A 32 -6.98 -8.21 -6.31
CA GLU A 32 -7.13 -9.62 -5.94
C GLU A 32 -7.61 -10.47 -7.12
N HIS A 33 -8.64 -10.03 -7.87
CA HIS A 33 -9.12 -10.69 -9.08
C HIS A 33 -8.07 -10.78 -10.19
N SER A 34 -7.14 -9.82 -10.23
CA SER A 34 -6.00 -9.83 -11.15
C SER A 34 -4.89 -10.78 -10.73
N GLY A 35 -5.03 -11.48 -9.59
CA GLY A 35 -4.12 -12.51 -9.12
C GLY A 35 -3.01 -12.01 -8.20
N PHE A 36 -3.01 -10.74 -7.78
CA PHE A 36 -2.07 -10.25 -6.78
C PHE A 36 -2.35 -10.88 -5.42
N LYS A 37 -1.29 -11.37 -4.77
CA LYS A 37 -1.39 -12.06 -3.48
C LYS A 37 -1.24 -11.14 -2.28
N ALA A 38 -0.86 -9.88 -2.50
CA ALA A 38 -0.78 -8.84 -1.50
C ALA A 38 -1.09 -7.47 -2.12
N ILE A 39 -1.67 -6.59 -1.33
CA ILE A 39 -2.04 -5.23 -1.73
C ILE A 39 -1.46 -4.20 -0.77
N TYR A 40 -1.45 -2.94 -1.21
CA TYR A 40 -0.84 -1.84 -0.48
C TYR A 40 -1.76 -0.63 -0.38
N LEU A 41 -1.84 -0.02 0.80
CA LEU A 41 -2.45 1.28 1.02
C LEU A 41 -1.37 2.32 1.28
N SER A 42 -1.19 3.22 0.32
CA SER A 42 -0.25 4.34 0.39
C SER A 42 -0.82 5.49 1.21
N GLY A 43 -0.06 6.07 2.15
CA GLY A 43 -0.41 7.31 2.83
C GLY A 43 -0.62 8.47 1.85
N GLY A 44 0.28 8.60 0.85
CA GLY A 44 0.11 9.53 -0.27
C GLY A 44 -1.14 9.22 -1.11
N GLY A 45 -1.49 7.94 -1.28
CA GLY A 45 -2.74 7.50 -1.93
C GLY A 45 -3.96 7.99 -1.16
N VAL A 46 -4.02 7.79 0.15
CA VAL A 46 -5.10 8.30 1.01
C VAL A 46 -5.20 9.82 0.91
N ALA A 47 -4.09 10.54 1.07
CA ALA A 47 -4.09 12.00 0.95
C ALA A 47 -4.67 12.47 -0.39
N ASN A 48 -4.20 11.90 -1.51
CA ASN A 48 -4.57 12.37 -2.85
C ASN A 48 -6.00 11.98 -3.25
N TRP A 49 -6.38 10.70 -3.10
CA TRP A 49 -7.64 10.17 -3.66
C TRP A 49 -8.80 10.18 -2.69
N SER A 50 -8.58 10.03 -1.38
CA SER A 50 -9.66 10.08 -0.40
C SER A 50 -9.97 11.51 0.06
N TYR A 51 -8.94 12.38 0.12
CA TYR A 51 -9.07 13.73 0.67
C TYR A 51 -8.77 14.87 -0.32
N GLY A 52 -8.20 14.60 -1.50
CA GLY A 52 -7.78 15.64 -2.45
C GLY A 52 -6.66 16.53 -1.92
N LEU A 53 -5.83 16.02 -1.01
CA LEU A 53 -4.73 16.71 -0.36
C LEU A 53 -3.38 16.29 -0.97
N PRO A 54 -2.36 17.16 -0.98
CA PRO A 54 -1.00 16.76 -1.33
C PRO A 54 -0.39 15.83 -0.28
N ASP A 55 0.51 14.93 -0.72
CA ASP A 55 1.28 14.03 0.15
C ASP A 55 2.40 14.79 0.90
N LEU A 56 2.02 15.47 1.98
CA LEU A 56 2.89 16.31 2.82
C LEU A 56 2.67 16.09 4.32
N GLY A 57 2.28 14.89 4.73
CA GLY A 57 2.01 14.56 6.15
C GLY A 57 0.77 15.27 6.69
N MET A 58 -0.22 15.54 5.83
CA MET A 58 -1.46 16.24 6.22
C MET A 58 -2.54 15.30 6.74
N THR A 59 -2.46 14.02 6.43
CA THR A 59 -3.38 12.99 6.91
C THR A 59 -3.00 12.51 8.31
N THR A 60 -3.97 12.00 9.03
CA THR A 60 -3.83 11.45 10.37
C THR A 60 -3.99 9.92 10.36
N MET A 61 -3.65 9.27 11.48
CA MET A 61 -3.93 7.85 11.69
C MET A 61 -5.39 7.50 11.40
N ASN A 62 -6.35 8.35 11.80
CA ASN A 62 -7.76 8.04 11.61
C ASN A 62 -8.18 8.08 10.14
N ASP A 63 -7.58 9.00 9.36
CA ASP A 63 -7.86 9.11 7.92
C ASP A 63 -7.41 7.83 7.18
N VAL A 64 -6.22 7.32 7.48
CA VAL A 64 -5.70 6.07 6.91
C VAL A 64 -6.49 4.87 7.41
N LEU A 65 -6.82 4.84 8.71
CA LEU A 65 -7.56 3.74 9.35
C LEU A 65 -8.95 3.53 8.73
N GLU A 66 -9.61 4.60 8.27
CA GLU A 66 -10.90 4.52 7.60
C GLU A 66 -10.81 3.72 6.29
N ASP A 67 -9.79 3.99 5.47
CA ASP A 67 -9.58 3.24 4.22
C ASP A 67 -9.07 1.81 4.49
N VAL A 68 -8.26 1.59 5.55
CA VAL A 68 -7.89 0.24 5.99
C VAL A 68 -9.14 -0.60 6.26
N HIS A 69 -10.09 -0.10 7.05
CA HIS A 69 -11.34 -0.82 7.34
C HIS A 69 -12.13 -1.15 6.08
N ARG A 70 -12.33 -0.18 5.18
CA ARG A 70 -13.06 -0.38 3.93
C ARG A 70 -12.44 -1.46 3.05
N ILE A 71 -11.11 -1.49 2.98
CA ILE A 71 -10.37 -2.46 2.17
C ILE A 71 -10.42 -3.84 2.81
N THR A 72 -10.11 -3.95 4.10
CA THR A 72 -10.07 -5.25 4.79
C THR A 72 -11.43 -5.89 4.99
N ASP A 73 -12.51 -5.12 4.94
CA ASP A 73 -13.89 -5.64 4.92
C ASP A 73 -14.28 -6.19 3.54
N ALA A 74 -13.63 -5.74 2.46
CA ALA A 74 -14.00 -6.09 1.09
C ALA A 74 -13.15 -7.23 0.49
N THR A 75 -11.97 -7.51 1.01
CA THR A 75 -11.04 -8.52 0.49
C THR A 75 -10.24 -9.19 1.59
N ASP A 76 -9.90 -10.47 1.38
CA ASP A 76 -8.99 -11.23 2.23
C ASP A 76 -7.51 -11.07 1.82
N ALA A 77 -7.20 -10.36 0.74
CA ALA A 77 -5.82 -10.08 0.33
C ALA A 77 -5.08 -9.35 1.46
N PRO A 78 -3.89 -9.82 1.87
CA PRO A 78 -3.16 -9.19 2.97
C PRO A 78 -2.71 -7.78 2.59
N LEU A 79 -3.03 -6.82 3.46
CA LEU A 79 -2.83 -5.39 3.25
C LEU A 79 -1.56 -4.90 3.97
N LEU A 80 -0.58 -4.41 3.18
CA LEU A 80 0.55 -3.61 3.67
C LEU A 80 0.09 -2.14 3.75
N VAL A 81 0.29 -1.49 4.89
CA VAL A 81 -0.17 -0.12 5.15
C VAL A 81 1.00 0.84 5.41
N ASP A 82 0.98 1.98 4.75
CA ASP A 82 1.84 3.13 5.04
C ASP A 82 1.32 3.86 6.29
N ILE A 83 2.13 3.90 7.34
CA ILE A 83 1.81 4.66 8.55
C ILE A 83 2.66 5.92 8.72
N ASP A 84 3.21 6.43 7.61
CA ASP A 84 4.07 7.62 7.59
C ASP A 84 5.16 7.52 8.68
N THR A 85 5.24 8.53 9.54
CA THR A 85 6.18 8.57 10.69
C THR A 85 5.53 8.07 12.01
N GLY A 86 4.33 7.46 11.94
CA GLY A 86 3.59 6.95 13.10
C GLY A 86 2.71 7.98 13.82
N TRP A 87 2.57 9.19 13.26
CA TRP A 87 1.72 10.30 13.73
C TRP A 87 2.00 10.74 15.17
N GLY A 88 3.27 10.76 15.57
CA GLY A 88 3.71 11.35 16.84
C GLY A 88 4.79 10.55 17.55
N SER A 89 4.82 10.65 18.89
CA SER A 89 5.81 9.99 19.74
C SER A 89 5.56 8.48 19.91
N ALA A 90 6.42 7.80 20.66
CA ALA A 90 6.34 6.35 20.91
C ALA A 90 4.93 5.85 21.30
N PHE A 91 4.19 6.58 22.13
CA PHE A 91 2.82 6.19 22.50
C PHE A 91 1.80 6.36 21.37
N ASN A 92 2.03 7.32 20.46
CA ASN A 92 1.21 7.45 19.24
C ASN A 92 1.51 6.29 18.29
N ILE A 93 2.78 5.94 18.07
CA ILE A 93 3.21 4.81 17.26
C ILE A 93 2.60 3.51 17.82
N ALA A 94 2.72 3.27 19.12
CA ALA A 94 2.13 2.10 19.77
C ALA A 94 0.61 2.02 19.57
N ARG A 95 -0.09 3.16 19.69
CA ARG A 95 -1.54 3.25 19.41
C ARG A 95 -1.85 2.96 17.96
N THR A 96 -1.07 3.49 17.03
CA THR A 96 -1.22 3.30 15.59
C THR A 96 -1.11 1.82 15.23
N VAL A 97 -0.03 1.17 15.65
CA VAL A 97 0.23 -0.25 15.37
C VAL A 97 -0.93 -1.12 15.86
N ARG A 98 -1.36 -0.94 17.12
CA ARG A 98 -2.51 -1.69 17.67
C ARG A 98 -3.81 -1.44 16.90
N LYS A 99 -4.04 -0.21 16.42
CA LYS A 99 -5.24 0.12 15.66
C LYS A 99 -5.21 -0.49 14.26
N MET A 100 -4.07 -0.41 13.57
CA MET A 100 -3.89 -1.00 12.24
C MET A 100 -4.03 -2.53 12.30
N GLU A 101 -3.41 -3.19 13.28
CA GLU A 101 -3.52 -4.64 13.45
C GLU A 101 -4.97 -5.07 13.74
N LYS A 102 -5.70 -4.35 14.60
CA LYS A 102 -7.13 -4.60 14.87
C LYS A 102 -8.02 -4.35 13.67
N ALA A 103 -7.65 -3.42 12.80
CA ALA A 103 -8.37 -3.14 11.56
C ALA A 103 -8.08 -4.16 10.44
N GLY A 104 -7.21 -5.14 10.69
CA GLY A 104 -6.90 -6.21 9.73
C GLY A 104 -5.71 -5.93 8.83
N ALA A 105 -4.92 -4.88 9.06
CA ALA A 105 -3.64 -4.70 8.39
C ALA A 105 -2.74 -5.93 8.60
N ALA A 106 -2.09 -6.37 7.53
CA ALA A 106 -1.23 -7.56 7.54
C ALA A 106 0.23 -7.22 7.84
N CYS A 107 0.66 -6.02 7.47
CA CYS A 107 1.99 -5.45 7.72
C CYS A 107 1.85 -3.92 7.70
N VAL A 108 2.72 -3.22 8.41
CA VAL A 108 2.85 -1.77 8.31
C VAL A 108 4.30 -1.38 8.05
N HIS A 109 4.51 -0.28 7.32
CA HIS A 109 5.82 0.35 7.28
C HIS A 109 5.80 1.74 7.92
N ILE A 110 6.89 2.07 8.59
CA ILE A 110 7.14 3.36 9.23
C ILE A 110 8.48 3.92 8.73
N GLU A 111 8.55 5.23 8.48
CA GLU A 111 9.70 5.87 7.85
C GLU A 111 10.50 6.77 8.80
N ASP A 112 11.76 7.02 8.43
CA ASP A 112 12.71 7.85 9.18
C ASP A 112 12.64 9.35 8.82
N GLN A 113 11.66 9.80 8.04
CA GLN A 113 11.49 11.24 7.78
C GLN A 113 11.03 12.00 9.04
N VAL A 114 11.22 13.32 9.03
CA VAL A 114 10.59 14.21 10.02
C VAL A 114 9.07 14.25 9.79
N ALA A 115 8.29 14.65 10.81
CA ALA A 115 6.82 14.65 10.73
C ALA A 115 6.27 15.52 9.57
N ALA A 116 6.97 16.58 9.19
CA ALA A 116 6.67 17.37 7.97
C ALA A 116 7.27 16.68 6.73
N LYS A 117 6.91 15.43 6.51
CA LYS A 117 7.46 14.58 5.47
C LYS A 117 7.20 15.11 4.06
N ARG A 118 7.94 14.55 3.11
CA ARG A 118 7.73 14.71 1.66
C ARG A 118 7.65 13.34 0.99
N CYS A 119 7.10 13.29 -0.20
CA CYS A 119 7.15 12.08 -1.03
C CYS A 119 8.61 11.61 -1.18
N GLY A 120 8.88 10.31 -1.01
CA GLY A 120 10.21 9.71 -1.01
C GLY A 120 11.06 9.98 -2.26
N HIS A 121 10.42 10.26 -3.40
CA HIS A 121 11.08 10.59 -4.65
C HIS A 121 11.24 12.11 -4.91
N ARG A 122 10.85 12.97 -3.96
CA ARG A 122 10.99 14.44 -4.07
C ARG A 122 12.26 14.93 -3.38
N PRO A 123 12.89 16.01 -3.88
CA PRO A 123 14.06 16.62 -3.23
C PRO A 123 13.67 17.34 -1.93
N GLY A 124 14.67 17.56 -1.09
CA GLY A 124 14.53 18.34 0.15
C GLY A 124 13.86 17.58 1.28
N LYS A 125 13.99 16.25 1.31
CA LYS A 125 13.65 15.41 2.47
C LYS A 125 14.55 15.76 3.66
N ALA A 126 14.00 15.67 4.85
CA ALA A 126 14.73 15.70 6.10
C ALA A 126 14.40 14.44 6.91
N ILE A 127 15.41 13.82 7.46
CA ILE A 127 15.27 12.59 8.26
C ILE A 127 15.62 12.87 9.72
N VAL A 128 15.09 12.03 10.60
CA VAL A 128 15.42 12.05 12.02
C VAL A 128 16.76 11.34 12.27
N SER A 129 17.32 11.45 13.48
CA SER A 129 18.52 10.69 13.82
C SER A 129 18.26 9.19 13.80
N GLN A 130 19.32 8.40 13.69
CA GLN A 130 19.22 6.94 13.73
C GLN A 130 18.61 6.46 15.05
N GLU A 131 19.00 7.09 16.18
CA GLU A 131 18.48 6.76 17.51
C GLU A 131 16.96 7.01 17.59
N GLU A 132 16.46 8.10 16.98
CA GLU A 132 15.03 8.34 16.95
C GLU A 132 14.30 7.31 16.09
N MET A 133 14.86 6.94 14.93
CA MET A 133 14.25 5.88 14.10
C MET A 133 14.25 4.52 14.82
N VAL A 134 15.32 4.15 15.49
CA VAL A 134 15.39 2.96 16.34
C VAL A 134 14.32 3.00 17.42
N ALA A 135 14.12 4.15 18.07
CA ALA A 135 13.07 4.32 19.08
C ALA A 135 11.66 4.16 18.49
N ARG A 136 11.41 4.65 17.26
CA ARG A 136 10.15 4.42 16.52
C ARG A 136 9.89 2.95 16.25
N ILE A 137 10.91 2.22 15.75
CA ILE A 137 10.82 0.79 15.49
C ILE A 137 10.59 0.02 16.81
N THR A 138 11.35 0.30 17.85
CA THR A 138 11.18 -0.32 19.17
C THR A 138 9.76 -0.15 19.69
N ALA A 139 9.19 1.07 19.60
CA ALA A 139 7.82 1.33 20.03
C ALA A 139 6.78 0.58 19.18
N ALA A 140 7.01 0.43 17.88
CA ALA A 140 6.15 -0.33 16.98
C ALA A 140 6.20 -1.83 17.28
N VAL A 141 7.39 -2.38 17.45
CA VAL A 141 7.64 -3.79 17.77
C VAL A 141 7.06 -4.19 19.12
N ASP A 142 7.24 -3.35 20.16
CA ASP A 142 6.68 -3.59 21.50
C ASP A 142 5.14 -3.58 21.50
N ALA A 143 4.54 -2.79 20.62
CA ALA A 143 3.09 -2.59 20.59
C ALA A 143 2.30 -3.65 19.82
N ARG A 144 2.93 -4.33 18.87
CA ARG A 144 2.29 -5.34 18.01
C ARG A 144 1.94 -6.61 18.76
N GLU A 145 0.90 -7.32 18.31
CA GLU A 145 0.66 -8.70 18.74
C GLU A 145 1.37 -9.71 17.81
N ARG A 146 1.16 -9.58 16.50
CA ARG A 146 1.70 -10.49 15.47
C ARG A 146 2.06 -9.80 14.16
N MET A 147 1.64 -8.54 13.96
CA MET A 147 1.79 -7.85 12.70
C MET A 147 3.28 -7.49 12.48
N PRO A 148 3.88 -7.88 11.33
CA PRO A 148 5.23 -7.48 10.97
C PRO A 148 5.37 -5.96 10.86
N ILE A 149 6.54 -5.47 11.25
CA ILE A 149 6.94 -4.07 11.13
C ILE A 149 8.04 -3.96 10.07
N MET A 150 7.80 -3.16 9.06
CA MET A 150 8.75 -2.85 8.01
C MET A 150 9.38 -1.48 8.28
N ALA A 151 10.68 -1.42 8.42
CA ALA A 151 11.41 -0.16 8.55
C ALA A 151 11.69 0.42 7.16
N ARG A 152 11.18 1.62 6.89
CA ARG A 152 11.50 2.37 5.68
C ARG A 152 12.57 3.40 5.98
N THR A 153 13.62 3.44 5.14
CA THR A 153 14.62 4.50 5.22
C THR A 153 14.66 5.33 3.93
N ASP A 154 14.64 6.63 4.09
CA ASP A 154 14.80 7.64 3.05
C ASP A 154 16.23 8.23 3.04
N ALA A 155 17.14 7.63 3.81
CA ALA A 155 18.47 8.16 4.07
C ALA A 155 19.39 8.20 2.84
N LEU A 156 19.16 7.35 1.82
CA LEU A 156 19.99 7.37 0.59
C LEU A 156 20.11 8.78 0.01
N ALA A 157 19.02 9.51 -0.09
CA ALA A 157 18.98 10.84 -0.69
C ALA A 157 19.55 11.94 0.20
N VAL A 158 19.79 11.68 1.49
CA VAL A 158 20.22 12.68 2.49
C VAL A 158 21.62 12.40 2.99
N GLU A 159 21.96 11.14 3.27
CA GLU A 159 23.21 10.72 3.91
C GLU A 159 24.05 9.75 3.05
N GLY A 160 23.49 9.24 1.95
CA GLY A 160 24.13 8.26 1.07
C GLY A 160 23.87 6.81 1.44
N LEU A 161 24.43 5.90 0.62
CA LEU A 161 24.11 4.45 0.70
C LEU A 161 24.60 3.81 2.00
N ASP A 162 25.84 4.04 2.40
CA ASP A 162 26.43 3.40 3.58
C ASP A 162 25.64 3.75 4.85
N ALA A 163 25.28 5.03 5.03
CA ALA A 163 24.47 5.49 6.15
C ALA A 163 23.04 4.92 6.11
N ALA A 164 22.44 4.78 4.92
CA ALA A 164 21.12 4.17 4.77
C ALA A 164 21.14 2.69 5.17
N VAL A 165 22.19 1.95 4.80
CA VAL A 165 22.37 0.55 5.19
C VAL A 165 22.61 0.41 6.70
N GLU A 166 23.46 1.28 7.29
CA GLU A 166 23.70 1.29 8.74
C GLU A 166 22.41 1.55 9.53
N ARG A 167 21.57 2.50 9.10
CA ARG A 167 20.25 2.76 9.69
C ARG A 167 19.32 1.54 9.58
N ALA A 168 19.29 0.92 8.40
CA ALA A 168 18.49 -0.29 8.20
C ALA A 168 18.96 -1.44 9.14
N ALA A 169 20.26 -1.63 9.28
CA ALA A 169 20.83 -2.61 10.21
C ALA A 169 20.39 -2.35 11.65
N ALA A 170 20.48 -1.10 12.12
CA ALA A 170 20.04 -0.71 13.45
C ALA A 170 18.52 -0.94 13.65
N CYS A 171 17.70 -0.73 12.60
CA CYS A 171 16.27 -1.04 12.64
C CYS A 171 16.00 -2.55 12.72
N VAL A 172 16.78 -3.38 12.03
CA VAL A 172 16.71 -4.86 12.13
C VAL A 172 17.08 -5.31 13.54
N GLU A 173 18.16 -4.77 14.13
CA GLU A 173 18.53 -5.04 15.51
C GLU A 173 17.44 -4.62 16.52
N ALA A 174 16.69 -3.56 16.22
CA ALA A 174 15.54 -3.11 17.01
C ALA A 174 14.29 -3.98 16.82
N GLY A 175 14.31 -4.96 15.91
CA GLY A 175 13.24 -5.94 15.70
C GLY A 175 12.36 -5.68 14.49
N ALA A 176 12.77 -4.84 13.53
CA ALA A 176 12.09 -4.74 12.24
C ALA A 176 12.17 -6.08 11.50
N ASP A 177 11.04 -6.52 10.93
CA ASP A 177 10.95 -7.81 10.22
C ASP A 177 11.34 -7.66 8.75
N TYR A 178 11.14 -6.48 8.17
CA TYR A 178 11.38 -6.18 6.75
C TYR A 178 12.02 -4.80 6.60
N ILE A 179 12.69 -4.58 5.47
CA ILE A 179 13.26 -3.28 5.09
C ILE A 179 12.61 -2.77 3.80
N PHE A 180 12.26 -1.49 3.78
CA PHE A 180 11.86 -0.74 2.62
C PHE A 180 12.98 0.27 2.27
N ALA A 181 13.77 -0.05 1.25
CA ALA A 181 14.87 0.76 0.77
C ALA A 181 14.35 1.77 -0.26
N GLU A 182 14.14 3.04 0.16
CA GLU A 182 13.48 4.04 -0.68
C GLU A 182 14.42 4.70 -1.69
N ALA A 183 13.93 4.86 -2.93
CA ALA A 183 14.51 5.66 -3.99
C ALA A 183 15.95 5.23 -4.41
N MET A 184 16.21 3.92 -4.41
CA MET A 184 17.47 3.38 -4.95
C MET A 184 17.59 3.75 -6.44
N THR A 185 18.73 4.27 -6.84
CA THR A 185 18.97 4.75 -8.20
C THR A 185 19.71 3.75 -9.09
N ASP A 186 20.20 2.66 -8.51
CA ASP A 186 20.87 1.56 -9.21
C ASP A 186 20.51 0.22 -8.56
N LEU A 187 20.41 -0.85 -9.37
CA LEU A 187 20.08 -2.19 -8.91
C LEU A 187 21.05 -2.73 -7.85
N SER A 188 22.34 -2.43 -7.98
CA SER A 188 23.37 -2.91 -7.04
C SER A 188 23.20 -2.34 -5.63
N MET A 189 22.47 -1.23 -5.47
CA MET A 189 22.21 -0.61 -4.17
C MET A 189 21.29 -1.44 -3.26
N TYR A 190 20.53 -2.39 -3.81
CA TYR A 190 19.69 -3.28 -2.99
C TYR A 190 20.49 -4.37 -2.26
N GLN A 191 21.62 -4.82 -2.84
CA GLN A 191 22.39 -5.94 -2.30
C GLN A 191 22.85 -5.72 -0.85
N PRO A 192 23.40 -4.56 -0.44
CA PRO A 192 23.80 -4.34 0.96
C PRO A 192 22.63 -4.43 1.96
N PHE A 193 21.39 -4.07 1.54
CA PHE A 193 20.21 -4.25 2.39
C PHE A 193 19.79 -5.71 2.47
N VAL A 194 19.88 -6.48 1.38
CA VAL A 194 19.59 -7.93 1.37
C VAL A 194 20.55 -8.69 2.28
N GLU A 195 21.83 -8.28 2.34
CA GLU A 195 22.84 -8.87 3.24
C GLU A 195 22.53 -8.69 4.73
N LEU A 196 21.57 -7.82 5.11
CA LEU A 196 21.09 -7.71 6.49
C LEU A 196 20.26 -8.94 6.94
N GLY A 197 19.90 -9.84 6.02
CA GLY A 197 19.27 -11.12 6.33
C GLY A 197 17.76 -11.06 6.59
N VAL A 198 17.11 -9.95 6.29
CA VAL A 198 15.65 -9.80 6.31
C VAL A 198 15.11 -9.47 4.91
N PRO A 199 13.84 -9.81 4.58
CA PRO A 199 13.27 -9.48 3.28
C PRO A 199 13.27 -7.98 2.99
N VAL A 200 13.68 -7.61 1.76
CA VAL A 200 13.78 -6.23 1.28
C VAL A 200 12.69 -5.95 0.26
N LEU A 201 12.04 -4.80 0.38
CA LEU A 201 11.06 -4.27 -0.56
C LEU A 201 11.70 -3.20 -1.44
N ALA A 202 11.49 -3.32 -2.76
CA ALA A 202 11.82 -2.31 -3.77
C ALA A 202 10.57 -1.59 -4.26
N ASN A 203 10.60 -0.26 -4.31
CA ASN A 203 9.49 0.59 -4.74
C ASN A 203 9.61 0.96 -6.21
N MET A 204 8.73 0.43 -7.05
CA MET A 204 8.67 0.70 -8.50
C MET A 204 7.57 1.72 -8.82
N THR A 205 7.80 2.97 -8.41
CA THR A 205 6.86 4.07 -8.69
C THR A 205 7.25 4.83 -9.95
N GLU A 206 6.26 5.13 -10.79
CA GLU A 206 6.44 5.92 -12.00
C GLU A 206 6.81 7.37 -11.67
N PHE A 207 7.61 7.98 -12.53
CA PHE A 207 8.07 9.37 -12.42
C PHE A 207 8.92 9.65 -11.15
N GLY A 208 9.49 8.57 -10.55
CA GLY A 208 10.37 8.65 -9.40
C GLY A 208 11.85 8.77 -9.77
N GLN A 209 12.74 8.57 -8.78
CA GLN A 209 14.20 8.57 -8.97
C GLN A 209 14.72 7.19 -9.42
N THR A 210 13.99 6.12 -9.09
CA THR A 210 14.33 4.74 -9.40
C THR A 210 13.92 4.41 -10.84
N GLU A 211 14.80 3.78 -11.60
CA GLU A 211 14.43 3.17 -12.88
C GLU A 211 13.41 2.05 -12.66
N LEU A 212 12.48 1.85 -13.62
CA LEU A 212 11.46 0.81 -13.52
C LEU A 212 12.07 -0.56 -13.89
N TYR A 213 12.61 -1.24 -12.89
CA TYR A 213 13.17 -2.58 -13.05
C TYR A 213 12.08 -3.64 -13.07
N THR A 214 12.35 -4.76 -13.75
CA THR A 214 11.48 -5.93 -13.72
C THR A 214 11.63 -6.71 -12.41
N THR A 215 10.64 -7.55 -12.10
CA THR A 215 10.73 -8.50 -10.95
C THR A 215 11.94 -9.42 -11.06
N ASP A 216 12.28 -9.90 -12.28
CA ASP A 216 13.43 -10.76 -12.50
C ASP A 216 14.75 -10.03 -12.19
N GLN A 217 14.88 -8.76 -12.60
CA GLN A 217 16.06 -7.95 -12.30
C GLN A 217 16.22 -7.71 -10.80
N LEU A 218 15.13 -7.39 -10.11
CA LEU A 218 15.12 -7.17 -8.66
C LEU A 218 15.36 -8.47 -7.89
N GLY A 219 14.72 -9.57 -8.30
CA GLY A 219 14.93 -10.90 -7.72
C GLY A 219 16.37 -11.38 -7.85
N ALA A 220 17.05 -11.08 -8.95
CA ALA A 220 18.47 -11.38 -9.15
C ALA A 220 19.38 -10.64 -8.15
N GLN A 221 18.93 -9.53 -7.55
CA GLN A 221 19.62 -8.84 -6.45
C GLN A 221 19.21 -9.36 -5.06
N GLY A 222 18.29 -10.32 -4.98
CA GLY A 222 17.79 -10.85 -3.71
C GLY A 222 16.64 -10.05 -3.11
N VAL A 223 16.04 -9.09 -3.84
CA VAL A 223 14.85 -8.37 -3.41
C VAL A 223 13.69 -9.34 -3.28
N ALA A 224 12.98 -9.30 -2.14
CA ALA A 224 11.91 -10.23 -1.82
C ALA A 224 10.52 -9.71 -2.17
N MET A 225 10.33 -8.39 -2.24
CA MET A 225 9.04 -7.73 -2.48
C MET A 225 9.21 -6.59 -3.48
N VAL A 226 8.28 -6.46 -4.42
CA VAL A 226 8.24 -5.37 -5.41
C VAL A 226 6.92 -4.65 -5.29
N LEU A 227 6.97 -3.36 -4.94
CA LEU A 227 5.81 -2.52 -4.74
C LEU A 227 5.53 -1.63 -5.95
N TYR A 228 4.28 -1.63 -6.41
CA TYR A 228 3.72 -0.73 -7.42
C TYR A 228 2.65 0.16 -6.74
N PRO A 229 3.03 1.28 -6.10
CA PRO A 229 2.19 1.92 -5.08
C PRO A 229 0.93 2.59 -5.63
N LEU A 230 0.98 3.16 -6.84
CA LEU A 230 -0.09 4.01 -7.38
C LEU A 230 -0.33 3.83 -8.89
N SER A 231 0.23 2.83 -9.54
CA SER A 231 0.17 2.63 -11.00
C SER A 231 -1.26 2.60 -11.53
N ALA A 232 -2.11 1.75 -10.94
CA ALA A 232 -3.51 1.65 -11.31
C ALA A 232 -4.27 2.96 -11.08
N SER A 233 -4.03 3.61 -9.95
CA SER A 233 -4.70 4.87 -9.57
C SER A 233 -4.39 6.01 -10.54
N ARG A 234 -3.13 6.11 -10.99
CA ARG A 234 -2.71 7.08 -12.00
C ARG A 234 -3.37 6.82 -13.35
N ALA A 235 -3.47 5.55 -13.76
CA ALA A 235 -4.16 5.16 -14.98
C ALA A 235 -5.66 5.49 -14.90
N MET A 236 -6.31 5.17 -13.78
CA MET A 236 -7.72 5.51 -13.51
C MET A 236 -7.96 7.02 -13.56
N ALA A 237 -7.08 7.83 -12.96
CA ALA A 237 -7.20 9.28 -12.98
C ALA A 237 -7.11 9.85 -14.40
N ASN A 238 -6.18 9.35 -15.21
CA ASN A 238 -6.05 9.79 -16.60
C ASN A 238 -7.28 9.39 -17.44
N ALA A 239 -7.77 8.16 -17.30
CA ALA A 239 -8.99 7.72 -17.97
C ALA A 239 -10.22 8.56 -17.56
N ALA A 240 -10.32 8.91 -16.28
CA ALA A 240 -11.39 9.80 -15.80
C ALA A 240 -11.32 11.20 -16.44
N LEU A 241 -10.13 11.79 -16.59
CA LEU A 241 -9.93 13.06 -17.26
C LEU A 241 -10.38 13.02 -18.72
N ASP A 242 -10.06 11.94 -19.44
CA ASP A 242 -10.48 11.75 -20.84
C ASP A 242 -12.01 11.68 -20.97
N VAL A 243 -12.67 10.94 -20.07
CA VAL A 243 -14.14 10.85 -20.01
C VAL A 243 -14.76 12.22 -19.68
N TYR A 244 -14.25 12.94 -18.68
CA TYR A 244 -14.76 14.28 -18.33
C TYR A 244 -14.58 15.27 -19.48
N ALA A 245 -13.44 15.24 -20.18
CA ALA A 245 -13.19 16.06 -21.35
C ALA A 245 -14.17 15.76 -22.50
N ALA A 246 -14.43 14.48 -22.77
CA ALA A 246 -15.40 14.06 -23.79
C ALA A 246 -16.82 14.57 -23.46
N ILE A 247 -17.29 14.33 -22.25
CA ILE A 247 -18.62 14.79 -21.79
C ILE A 247 -18.73 16.30 -21.88
N ARG A 248 -17.71 17.04 -21.42
CA ARG A 248 -17.71 18.51 -21.44
C ARG A 248 -17.72 19.09 -22.83
N ARG A 249 -17.01 18.47 -23.78
CA ARG A 249 -16.92 18.90 -25.18
C ARG A 249 -18.16 18.54 -25.97
N ASP A 250 -18.65 17.29 -25.85
CA ASP A 250 -19.65 16.70 -26.75
C ASP A 250 -21.07 16.67 -26.15
N GLY A 251 -21.20 16.96 -24.83
CA GLY A 251 -22.47 16.85 -24.10
C GLY A 251 -22.94 15.40 -23.91
N THR A 252 -22.08 14.41 -24.18
CA THR A 252 -22.38 12.98 -24.09
C THR A 252 -21.08 12.19 -23.93
N GLN A 253 -21.17 11.02 -23.28
CA GLN A 253 -20.08 10.06 -23.12
C GLN A 253 -20.01 9.02 -24.23
N LYS A 254 -20.89 9.11 -25.24
CA LYS A 254 -21.08 8.05 -26.26
C LYS A 254 -19.79 7.62 -26.96
N GLN A 255 -18.85 8.54 -27.17
CA GLN A 255 -17.59 8.30 -27.89
C GLN A 255 -16.51 7.56 -27.08
N VAL A 256 -16.73 7.40 -25.76
CA VAL A 256 -15.76 6.81 -24.84
C VAL A 256 -16.33 5.60 -24.07
N VAL A 257 -17.53 5.15 -24.41
CA VAL A 257 -18.21 4.02 -23.74
C VAL A 257 -17.37 2.74 -23.83
N ASP A 258 -16.73 2.49 -24.97
CA ASP A 258 -15.91 1.29 -25.21
C ASP A 258 -14.64 1.22 -24.34
N GLN A 259 -14.28 2.32 -23.67
CA GLN A 259 -13.16 2.38 -22.73
C GLN A 259 -13.58 2.14 -21.28
N MET A 260 -14.88 2.00 -21.03
CA MET A 260 -15.43 1.84 -19.69
C MET A 260 -15.61 0.36 -19.34
N GLN A 261 -15.41 0.06 -18.07
CA GLN A 261 -15.85 -1.22 -17.52
C GLN A 261 -17.36 -1.36 -17.72
N THR A 262 -17.78 -2.52 -18.21
CA THR A 262 -19.19 -2.80 -18.37
C THR A 262 -19.89 -3.02 -17.02
N ARG A 263 -21.22 -2.91 -17.01
CA ARG A 263 -22.02 -3.22 -15.82
C ARG A 263 -21.90 -4.71 -15.46
N GLU A 264 -21.84 -5.59 -16.45
CA GLU A 264 -21.69 -7.02 -16.23
C GLU A 264 -20.34 -7.35 -15.56
N GLU A 265 -19.23 -6.79 -16.04
CA GLU A 265 -17.92 -6.96 -15.41
C GLU A 265 -17.91 -6.44 -13.96
N LEU A 266 -18.53 -5.27 -13.71
CA LEU A 266 -18.68 -4.75 -12.36
C LEU A 266 -19.46 -5.74 -11.47
N TYR A 267 -20.55 -6.29 -11.95
CA TYR A 267 -21.38 -7.24 -11.21
C TYR A 267 -20.65 -8.54 -10.92
N GLN A 268 -19.85 -9.04 -11.85
CA GLN A 268 -18.99 -10.22 -11.64
C GLN A 268 -17.99 -9.97 -10.51
N HIS A 269 -17.28 -8.83 -10.52
CA HIS A 269 -16.30 -8.50 -9.47
C HIS A 269 -16.95 -8.32 -8.09
N LEU A 270 -18.17 -7.78 -8.02
CA LEU A 270 -18.90 -7.58 -6.77
C LEU A 270 -19.64 -8.84 -6.29
N GLY A 271 -19.72 -9.89 -7.11
CA GLY A 271 -20.56 -11.06 -6.81
C GLY A 271 -22.06 -10.74 -6.77
N TYR A 272 -22.50 -9.73 -7.53
CA TYR A 272 -23.84 -9.13 -7.45
C TYR A 272 -24.97 -10.15 -7.57
N HIS A 273 -24.87 -11.10 -8.49
CA HIS A 273 -25.94 -12.11 -8.71
C HIS A 273 -26.14 -13.03 -7.50
N ALA A 274 -25.08 -13.35 -6.76
CA ALA A 274 -25.23 -14.13 -5.52
C ALA A 274 -26.05 -13.39 -4.44
N TYR A 275 -26.01 -12.05 -4.43
CA TYR A 275 -26.87 -11.25 -3.55
C TYR A 275 -28.33 -11.26 -4.02
N GLU A 276 -28.60 -11.19 -5.35
CA GLU A 276 -29.95 -11.29 -5.92
C GLU A 276 -30.55 -12.67 -5.60
N ASP A 277 -29.82 -13.77 -5.90
CA ASP A 277 -30.25 -15.12 -5.61
C ASP A 277 -30.59 -15.29 -4.12
N LYS A 278 -29.76 -14.73 -3.23
CA LYS A 278 -30.01 -14.79 -1.78
C LYS A 278 -31.20 -13.95 -1.35
N LEU A 279 -31.41 -12.81 -1.98
CA LEU A 279 -32.58 -11.97 -1.74
C LEU A 279 -33.86 -12.70 -2.14
N ASP A 280 -33.89 -13.36 -3.30
CA ASP A 280 -35.01 -14.15 -3.78
C ASP A 280 -35.29 -15.37 -2.90
N GLU A 281 -34.24 -16.07 -2.43
CA GLU A 281 -34.37 -17.16 -1.46
C GLU A 281 -35.04 -16.69 -0.16
N LEU A 282 -34.63 -15.56 0.38
CA LEU A 282 -35.11 -15.08 1.68
C LEU A 282 -36.47 -14.39 1.63
N PHE A 283 -36.80 -13.73 0.53
CA PHE A 283 -37.92 -12.82 0.43
C PHE A 283 -38.80 -13.02 -0.82
N GLY A 284 -38.52 -14.00 -1.67
CA GLY A 284 -39.24 -14.24 -2.94
C GLY A 284 -40.73 -14.37 -2.77
N GLU A 285 -41.20 -14.99 -1.67
CA GLU A 285 -42.61 -15.06 -1.33
C GLU A 285 -43.23 -13.71 -0.95
N LEU A 286 -42.39 -12.74 -0.46
CA LEU A 286 -42.85 -11.39 -0.07
C LEU A 286 -42.88 -10.40 -1.26
N PHE A 287 -42.03 -10.64 -2.28
CA PHE A 287 -41.93 -9.77 -3.44
C PHE A 287 -42.54 -10.35 -4.73
N GLY A 288 -42.88 -11.63 -4.73
CA GLY A 288 -43.47 -12.35 -5.88
C GLY A 288 -44.91 -11.99 -6.23
N GLU A 289 -45.64 -11.23 -5.40
CA GLU A 289 -47.04 -10.81 -5.63
C GLU A 289 -47.17 -9.40 -6.30
N GLN A 290 -46.09 -8.75 -6.74
CA GLN A 290 -46.14 -7.40 -7.35
C GLN A 290 -45.85 -7.40 -8.86
N SER A 291 -45.94 -8.51 -9.55
CA SER A 291 -45.77 -8.59 -11.00
C SER A 291 -47.10 -9.00 -11.66
N ASP A 292 -48.07 -8.08 -11.73
CA ASP A 292 -49.19 -8.09 -12.66
C ASP A 292 -49.42 -6.69 -13.25
#